data_c66685891bf1a78c26cbc401beefa672
#
_entry.id   c66685891bf1a78c26cbc401beefa672
#
_cell.length_a   1.000
_cell.length_b   1.000
_cell.length_c   1.000
_cell.angle_alpha   90.00
_cell.angle_beta   90.00
_cell.angle_gamma   90.00
#
_symmetry.space_group_name_H-M   'P 1'
#
loop_
_entity.id
_entity.type
_entity.pdbx_description
1 polymer ?
#
loop_
_entity_poly.entity_id
_entity_poly.type
_entity_poly.pdbx_seq_one_letter_code
_entity_poly.pdbx_strand_id
1 'polypeptide(L)'
;MRSGLISFNWDDIDSFSEEQISYYLYLEGKSIKVISKIRNIEEAVVQKHVINGKIKYRILSLSKNCSELLDNIASSVKQEKLTLLSTMENERKEELLKFINENYASMTSKHKETAIWIIGELKDKNQKSILIKAAVNKSVNVRRMAVSAIGKIKDKSFESTLLRVLDDENDQVIVYAIKALIKNEIKSAKEKIIKIKEKTNKEYIKNACEEYLKIVNE
;
A
#
# COMPACT_ATOMS: atom_id res chain seq x y z
N MET A 1 -16.17 -19.16 15.61
CA MET A 1 -15.19 -18.96 14.54
C MET A 1 -14.30 -17.78 14.93
N ARG A 2 -13.02 -17.77 14.55
CA ARG A 2 -12.16 -16.60 14.84
C ARG A 2 -12.41 -15.56 13.76
N SER A 3 -12.88 -14.36 14.14
CA SER A 3 -13.09 -13.23 13.22
C SER A 3 -11.80 -12.47 12.89
N GLY A 4 -10.70 -12.81 13.57
CA GLY A 4 -9.43 -12.09 13.42
C GLY A 4 -9.57 -10.61 13.76
N LEU A 5 -9.11 -9.75 12.85
CA LEU A 5 -9.21 -8.29 12.92
C LEU A 5 -10.47 -7.74 12.22
N ILE A 6 -11.42 -8.58 11.84
CA ILE A 6 -12.71 -8.12 11.31
C ILE A 6 -13.53 -7.60 12.47
N SER A 7 -13.85 -6.31 12.43
CA SER A 7 -14.75 -5.62 13.36
C SER A 7 -15.98 -5.11 12.60
N PHE A 8 -17.12 -5.15 13.24
CA PHE A 8 -18.36 -4.57 12.75
C PHE A 8 -19.29 -4.25 13.93
N ASN A 9 -20.08 -3.21 13.80
CA ASN A 9 -21.11 -2.84 14.77
C ASN A 9 -22.47 -2.92 14.07
N TRP A 10 -23.42 -3.66 14.65
CA TRP A 10 -24.76 -3.78 14.08
C TRP A 10 -25.57 -2.50 14.12
N ASP A 11 -25.18 -1.50 14.92
CA ASP A 11 -25.78 -0.18 14.91
C ASP A 11 -25.56 0.54 13.54
N ASP A 12 -24.55 0.12 12.78
CA ASP A 12 -24.21 0.65 11.46
C ASP A 12 -24.78 -0.20 10.30
N ILE A 13 -25.77 -1.06 10.55
CA ILE A 13 -26.30 -2.03 9.59
C ILE A 13 -26.73 -1.39 8.26
N ASP A 14 -27.28 -0.18 8.29
CA ASP A 14 -27.71 0.56 7.10
C ASP A 14 -26.56 0.91 6.15
N SER A 15 -25.31 0.89 6.65
CA SER A 15 -24.11 1.11 5.86
C SER A 15 -23.58 -0.17 5.20
N PHE A 16 -24.07 -1.35 5.62
CA PHE A 16 -23.55 -2.63 5.16
C PHE A 16 -24.22 -3.08 3.86
N SER A 17 -23.41 -3.63 2.96
CA SER A 17 -23.94 -4.30 1.80
C SER A 17 -24.62 -5.63 2.19
N GLU A 18 -25.53 -6.10 1.33
CA GLU A 18 -26.22 -7.39 1.49
C GLU A 18 -25.23 -8.56 1.73
N GLU A 19 -24.08 -8.55 1.07
CA GLU A 19 -23.02 -9.54 1.28
C GLU A 19 -22.39 -9.43 2.67
N GLN A 20 -22.13 -8.20 3.13
CA GLN A 20 -21.54 -7.96 4.46
C GLN A 20 -22.47 -8.45 5.57
N ILE A 21 -23.77 -8.14 5.50
CA ILE A 21 -24.74 -8.59 6.50
C ILE A 21 -24.74 -10.12 6.61
N SER A 22 -24.82 -10.84 5.48
CA SER A 22 -24.77 -12.30 5.49
C SER A 22 -23.46 -12.83 6.05
N TYR A 23 -22.33 -12.20 5.67
CA TYR A 23 -21.01 -12.66 6.13
C TYR A 23 -20.79 -12.40 7.61
N TYR A 24 -21.23 -11.26 8.13
CA TYR A 24 -21.12 -10.93 9.56
C TYR A 24 -21.98 -11.85 10.43
N LEU A 25 -23.21 -12.14 10.02
CA LEU A 25 -24.05 -13.17 10.68
C LEU A 25 -23.35 -14.54 10.68
N TYR A 26 -22.65 -14.90 9.60
CA TYR A 26 -21.88 -16.12 9.51
C TYR A 26 -20.68 -16.10 10.49
N LEU A 27 -19.98 -14.97 10.64
CA LEU A 27 -18.89 -14.82 11.62
C LEU A 27 -19.37 -14.95 13.07
N GLU A 28 -20.62 -14.57 13.36
CA GLU A 28 -21.29 -14.81 14.65
C GLU A 28 -21.72 -16.27 14.88
N GLY A 29 -21.42 -17.15 13.92
CA GLY A 29 -21.71 -18.58 14.06
C GLY A 29 -23.08 -19.01 13.54
N LYS A 30 -23.85 -18.13 12.87
CA LYS A 30 -25.11 -18.52 12.25
C LYS A 30 -24.86 -19.42 11.03
N SER A 31 -25.64 -20.51 10.92
CA SER A 31 -25.56 -21.36 9.72
C SER A 31 -26.20 -20.69 8.49
N ILE A 32 -25.80 -21.13 7.30
CA ILE A 32 -26.36 -20.62 6.03
C ILE A 32 -27.90 -20.69 6.04
N LYS A 33 -28.47 -21.81 6.50
CA LYS A 33 -29.91 -22.01 6.61
C LYS A 33 -30.58 -21.01 7.57
N VAL A 34 -29.93 -20.70 8.69
CA VAL A 34 -30.44 -19.71 9.66
C VAL A 34 -30.37 -18.30 9.07
N ILE A 35 -29.28 -17.97 8.40
CA ILE A 35 -29.11 -16.64 7.75
C ILE A 35 -30.16 -16.46 6.64
N SER A 36 -30.38 -17.49 5.81
CA SER A 36 -31.43 -17.50 4.78
C SER A 36 -32.80 -17.16 5.36
N LYS A 37 -33.18 -17.77 6.50
CA LYS A 37 -34.44 -17.49 7.19
C LYS A 37 -34.50 -16.07 7.78
N ILE A 38 -33.43 -15.63 8.45
CA ILE A 38 -33.36 -14.28 9.05
C ILE A 38 -33.54 -13.21 8.00
N ARG A 39 -32.89 -13.40 6.83
CA ARG A 39 -32.83 -12.40 5.76
C ARG A 39 -33.91 -12.58 4.68
N ASN A 40 -34.67 -13.65 4.75
CA ASN A 40 -35.68 -14.04 3.75
C ASN A 40 -35.12 -14.06 2.31
N ILE A 41 -33.95 -14.70 2.13
CA ILE A 41 -33.27 -14.90 0.84
C ILE A 41 -32.86 -16.36 0.69
N GLU A 42 -32.63 -16.82 -0.55
CA GLU A 42 -32.29 -18.20 -0.85
C GLU A 42 -30.93 -18.61 -0.23
N GLU A 43 -30.82 -19.88 0.22
CA GLU A 43 -29.59 -20.43 0.79
C GLU A 43 -28.38 -20.32 -0.17
N ALA A 44 -28.62 -20.49 -1.49
CA ALA A 44 -27.58 -20.34 -2.53
C ALA A 44 -27.00 -18.91 -2.57
N VAL A 45 -27.85 -17.90 -2.40
CA VAL A 45 -27.42 -16.49 -2.32
C VAL A 45 -26.58 -16.25 -1.08
N VAL A 46 -27.04 -16.74 0.09
CA VAL A 46 -26.27 -16.66 1.35
C VAL A 46 -24.90 -17.34 1.21
N GLN A 47 -24.88 -18.55 0.59
CA GLN A 47 -23.63 -19.28 0.37
C GLN A 47 -22.64 -18.45 -0.47
N LYS A 48 -23.13 -17.83 -1.55
CA LYS A 48 -22.31 -16.93 -2.38
C LYS A 48 -21.77 -15.73 -1.58
N HIS A 49 -22.61 -15.07 -0.77
CA HIS A 49 -22.20 -13.98 0.10
C HIS A 49 -21.10 -14.40 1.08
N VAL A 50 -21.24 -15.57 1.70
CA VAL A 50 -20.24 -16.10 2.64
C VAL A 50 -18.93 -16.44 1.94
N ILE A 51 -18.96 -17.01 0.74
CA ILE A 51 -17.75 -17.30 -0.06
C ILE A 51 -17.03 -15.99 -0.41
N ASN A 52 -17.76 -15.00 -0.94
CA ASN A 52 -17.22 -13.70 -1.29
C ASN A 52 -16.62 -13.00 -0.07
N GLY A 53 -17.31 -13.02 1.07
CA GLY A 53 -16.81 -12.48 2.33
C GLY A 53 -15.52 -13.15 2.80
N LYS A 54 -15.43 -14.49 2.72
CA LYS A 54 -14.20 -15.23 3.04
C LYS A 54 -13.02 -14.82 2.15
N ILE A 55 -13.26 -14.59 0.86
CA ILE A 55 -12.23 -14.12 -0.07
C ILE A 55 -11.83 -12.68 0.26
N LYS A 56 -12.81 -11.80 0.39
CA LYS A 56 -12.62 -10.37 0.62
C LYS A 56 -11.87 -10.06 1.92
N TYR A 57 -12.25 -10.72 3.01
CA TYR A 57 -11.73 -10.47 4.35
C TYR A 57 -10.68 -11.50 4.79
N ARG A 58 -10.15 -12.32 3.87
CA ARG A 58 -9.22 -13.40 4.18
C ARG A 58 -8.06 -12.97 5.07
N ILE A 59 -7.34 -11.91 4.69
CA ILE A 59 -6.15 -11.44 5.41
C ILE A 59 -6.52 -10.95 6.81
N LEU A 60 -7.59 -10.17 6.95
CA LEU A 60 -8.08 -9.70 8.25
C LEU A 60 -8.51 -10.85 9.16
N SER A 61 -9.23 -11.86 8.62
CA SER A 61 -9.69 -13.01 9.39
C SER A 61 -8.55 -13.89 9.90
N LEU A 62 -7.41 -13.90 9.23
CA LEU A 62 -6.22 -14.66 9.61
C LEU A 62 -5.31 -13.91 10.60
N SER A 63 -5.50 -12.62 10.78
CA SER A 63 -4.63 -11.74 11.58
C SER A 63 -5.28 -11.44 12.93
N LYS A 64 -4.54 -11.53 14.03
CA LYS A 64 -5.02 -11.22 15.39
C LYS A 64 -4.56 -9.84 15.88
N ASN A 65 -3.51 -9.30 15.26
CA ASN A 65 -2.90 -8.02 15.59
C ASN A 65 -2.18 -7.43 14.36
N CYS A 66 -1.70 -6.19 14.47
CA CYS A 66 -1.01 -5.51 13.37
C CYS A 66 0.29 -6.19 12.92
N SER A 67 0.98 -6.93 13.80
CA SER A 67 2.18 -7.69 13.41
C SER A 67 1.82 -8.84 12.48
N GLU A 68 0.85 -9.69 12.89
CA GLU A 68 0.35 -10.78 12.04
C GLU A 68 -0.29 -10.25 10.73
N LEU A 69 -0.96 -9.09 10.80
CA LEU A 69 -1.51 -8.43 9.63
C LEU A 69 -0.41 -8.04 8.64
N LEU A 70 0.68 -7.45 9.11
CA LEU A 70 1.83 -7.10 8.27
C LEU A 70 2.48 -8.35 7.65
N ASP A 71 2.63 -9.43 8.42
CA ASP A 71 3.15 -10.73 7.94
C ASP A 71 2.28 -11.32 6.82
N ASN A 72 0.96 -11.32 7.03
CA ASN A 72 0.00 -11.81 6.06
C ASN A 72 -0.02 -10.94 4.79
N ILE A 73 0.05 -9.62 4.93
CA ILE A 73 0.20 -8.70 3.79
C ILE A 73 1.52 -8.98 3.06
N ALA A 74 2.63 -9.14 3.77
CA ALA A 74 3.94 -9.38 3.16
C ALA A 74 3.99 -10.67 2.32
N SER A 75 3.14 -11.63 2.67
CA SER A 75 3.07 -12.95 2.02
C SER A 75 1.99 -13.05 0.93
N SER A 76 1.08 -12.07 0.83
CA SER A 76 -0.03 -12.07 -0.13
C SER A 76 0.38 -11.54 -1.50
N VAL A 77 -0.38 -11.91 -2.53
CA VAL A 77 -0.21 -11.36 -3.89
C VAL A 77 -0.74 -9.93 -3.98
N LYS A 78 -0.28 -9.18 -4.99
CA LYS A 78 -0.58 -7.75 -5.13
C LYS A 78 -2.07 -7.44 -5.12
N GLN A 79 -2.88 -8.24 -5.81
CA GLN A 79 -4.33 -8.01 -5.89
C GLN A 79 -5.02 -8.15 -4.52
N GLU A 80 -4.66 -9.17 -3.75
CA GLU A 80 -5.20 -9.35 -2.38
C GLU A 80 -4.84 -8.17 -1.47
N LYS A 81 -3.59 -7.68 -1.58
CA LYS A 81 -3.13 -6.49 -0.83
C LYS A 81 -3.95 -5.24 -1.15
N LEU A 82 -4.21 -5.00 -2.45
CA LEU A 82 -5.00 -3.85 -2.88
C LEU A 82 -6.46 -3.96 -2.41
N THR A 83 -7.06 -5.14 -2.57
CA THR A 83 -8.41 -5.41 -2.08
C THR A 83 -8.51 -5.18 -0.57
N LEU A 84 -7.53 -5.69 0.20
CA LEU A 84 -7.48 -5.47 1.64
C LEU A 84 -7.49 -3.98 1.98
N LEU A 85 -6.56 -3.18 1.41
CA LEU A 85 -6.47 -1.75 1.72
C LEU A 85 -7.71 -0.96 1.31
N SER A 86 -8.39 -1.37 0.22
CA SER A 86 -9.63 -0.73 -0.23
C SER A 86 -10.82 -1.04 0.66
N THR A 87 -10.83 -2.20 1.32
CA THR A 87 -11.94 -2.69 2.15
C THR A 87 -11.74 -2.49 3.65
N MET A 88 -10.52 -2.16 4.04
CA MET A 88 -10.15 -1.91 5.43
C MET A 88 -10.73 -0.59 5.91
N GLU A 89 -11.31 -0.58 7.10
CA GLU A 89 -11.83 0.62 7.76
C GLU A 89 -10.71 1.62 8.07
N ASN A 90 -11.04 2.90 8.12
CA ASN A 90 -10.05 3.96 8.33
C ASN A 90 -9.35 3.83 9.68
N GLU A 91 -10.07 3.51 10.75
CA GLU A 91 -9.51 3.26 12.09
C GLU A 91 -8.44 2.17 12.04
N ARG A 92 -8.72 1.06 11.35
CA ARG A 92 -7.75 -0.04 11.19
C ARG A 92 -6.53 0.36 10.35
N LYS A 93 -6.71 1.21 9.33
CA LYS A 93 -5.57 1.79 8.56
C LYS A 93 -4.68 2.64 9.45
N GLU A 94 -5.27 3.46 10.31
CA GLU A 94 -4.53 4.31 11.25
C GLU A 94 -3.77 3.48 12.29
N GLU A 95 -4.39 2.44 12.86
CA GLU A 95 -3.72 1.50 13.76
C GLU A 95 -2.53 0.80 13.09
N LEU A 96 -2.69 0.35 11.84
CA LEU A 96 -1.62 -0.28 11.08
C LEU A 96 -0.48 0.71 10.79
N LEU A 97 -0.80 1.95 10.40
CA LEU A 97 0.20 3.00 10.16
C LEU A 97 0.93 3.40 11.45
N LYS A 98 0.23 3.47 12.57
CA LYS A 98 0.83 3.70 13.89
C LYS A 98 1.79 2.56 14.25
N PHE A 99 1.34 1.30 14.12
CA PHE A 99 2.20 0.13 14.34
C PHE A 99 3.45 0.16 13.46
N ILE A 100 3.32 0.52 12.17
CA ILE A 100 4.45 0.67 11.26
C ILE A 100 5.41 1.75 11.79
N ASN A 101 4.90 2.90 12.18
CA ASN A 101 5.73 4.01 12.67
C ASN A 101 6.57 3.62 13.90
N GLU A 102 5.95 2.93 14.84
CA GLU A 102 6.58 2.53 16.09
C GLU A 102 7.63 1.41 15.89
N ASN A 103 7.42 0.52 14.92
CA ASN A 103 8.21 -0.70 14.78
C ASN A 103 9.14 -0.72 13.54
N TYR A 104 9.07 0.28 12.65
CA TYR A 104 9.80 0.28 11.37
C TYR A 104 11.30 0.00 11.50
N ALA A 105 11.94 0.55 12.52
CA ALA A 105 13.40 0.42 12.71
C ALA A 105 13.84 -1.05 12.86
N SER A 106 13.07 -1.84 13.61
CA SER A 106 13.35 -3.26 13.92
C SER A 106 12.89 -4.24 12.84
N MET A 107 12.10 -3.78 11.86
CA MET A 107 11.55 -4.65 10.80
C MET A 107 12.63 -5.27 9.92
N THR A 108 12.37 -6.50 9.46
CA THR A 108 13.17 -7.14 8.40
C THR A 108 13.03 -6.37 7.08
N SER A 109 13.94 -6.60 6.11
CA SER A 109 13.86 -5.94 4.80
C SER A 109 12.51 -6.18 4.12
N LYS A 110 11.98 -7.40 4.16
CA LYS A 110 10.67 -7.77 3.59
C LYS A 110 9.52 -6.98 4.22
N HIS A 111 9.54 -6.85 5.54
CA HIS A 111 8.52 -6.06 6.26
C HIS A 111 8.67 -4.57 5.99
N LYS A 112 9.90 -4.04 5.90
CA LYS A 112 10.15 -2.65 5.49
C LYS A 112 9.59 -2.35 4.10
N GLU A 113 9.82 -3.23 3.13
CA GLU A 113 9.27 -3.10 1.77
C GLU A 113 7.73 -3.05 1.81
N THR A 114 7.11 -3.96 2.59
CA THR A 114 5.64 -4.02 2.74
C THR A 114 5.09 -2.77 3.44
N ALA A 115 5.73 -2.33 4.52
CA ALA A 115 5.34 -1.11 5.25
C ALA A 115 5.41 0.13 4.35
N ILE A 116 6.49 0.31 3.60
CA ILE A 116 6.66 1.40 2.65
C ILE A 116 5.60 1.32 1.54
N TRP A 117 5.29 0.12 1.04
CA TRP A 117 4.25 -0.07 0.06
C TRP A 117 2.88 0.37 0.60
N ILE A 118 2.53 -0.02 1.84
CA ILE A 118 1.28 0.40 2.52
C ILE A 118 1.22 1.92 2.64
N ILE A 119 2.28 2.56 3.13
CA ILE A 119 2.37 4.04 3.25
C ILE A 119 2.12 4.71 1.89
N GLY A 120 2.72 4.18 0.83
CA GLY A 120 2.57 4.70 -0.52
C GLY A 120 1.17 4.50 -1.10
N GLU A 121 0.51 3.36 -0.87
CA GLU A 121 -0.85 3.10 -1.35
C GLU A 121 -1.89 3.95 -0.61
N LEU A 122 -1.71 4.11 0.71
CA LEU A 122 -2.57 4.96 1.53
C LEU A 122 -2.25 6.46 1.34
N LYS A 123 -1.15 6.80 0.66
CA LYS A 123 -0.66 8.17 0.43
C LYS A 123 -0.49 8.97 1.74
N ASP A 124 -0.06 8.29 2.80
CA ASP A 124 0.06 8.91 4.11
C ASP A 124 1.29 9.82 4.20
N LYS A 125 1.05 11.12 4.32
CA LYS A 125 2.07 12.15 4.43
C LYS A 125 2.75 12.19 5.81
N ASN A 126 2.09 11.66 6.83
CA ASN A 126 2.60 11.68 8.21
C ASN A 126 3.83 10.77 8.38
N GLN A 127 4.01 9.76 7.50
CA GLN A 127 5.14 8.83 7.54
C GLN A 127 6.37 9.32 6.75
N LYS A 128 6.49 10.63 6.51
CA LYS A 128 7.59 11.23 5.75
C LYS A 128 8.98 10.83 6.27
N SER A 129 9.17 10.79 7.57
CA SER A 129 10.46 10.41 8.19
C SER A 129 10.90 8.98 7.85
N ILE A 130 9.95 8.05 7.79
CA ILE A 130 10.20 6.65 7.38
C ILE A 130 10.66 6.61 5.92
N LEU A 131 9.97 7.32 5.02
CA LEU A 131 10.30 7.31 3.60
C LEU A 131 11.67 7.93 3.32
N ILE A 132 12.05 9.01 4.02
CA ILE A 132 13.37 9.63 3.90
C ILE A 132 14.47 8.64 4.34
N LYS A 133 14.29 7.96 5.48
CA LYS A 133 15.24 6.93 5.97
C LYS A 133 15.30 5.73 5.03
N ALA A 134 14.16 5.32 4.50
CA ALA A 134 14.06 4.21 3.56
C ALA A 134 14.74 4.48 2.22
N ALA A 135 14.71 5.73 1.74
CA ALA A 135 15.33 6.14 0.47
C ALA A 135 16.87 6.04 0.48
N VAL A 136 17.49 5.86 1.66
CA VAL A 136 18.95 5.65 1.84
C VAL A 136 19.26 4.31 2.51
N ASN A 137 18.34 3.37 2.49
CA ASN A 137 18.54 2.05 3.08
C ASN A 137 19.58 1.25 2.27
N LYS A 138 20.34 0.37 2.96
CA LYS A 138 21.30 -0.52 2.31
C LYS A 138 20.68 -1.50 1.30
N SER A 139 19.42 -1.88 1.49
CA SER A 139 18.68 -2.72 0.55
C SER A 139 18.16 -1.89 -0.63
N VAL A 140 18.57 -2.26 -1.85
CA VAL A 140 18.10 -1.65 -3.11
C VAL A 140 16.56 -1.70 -3.21
N ASN A 141 15.95 -2.83 -2.84
CA ASN A 141 14.49 -2.98 -2.90
C ASN A 141 13.78 -2.00 -1.97
N VAL A 142 14.29 -1.79 -0.76
CA VAL A 142 13.75 -0.82 0.20
C VAL A 142 13.87 0.59 -0.37
N ARG A 143 15.02 0.99 -0.95
CA ARG A 143 15.21 2.30 -1.58
C ARG A 143 14.24 2.51 -2.74
N ARG A 144 14.14 1.52 -3.64
CA ARG A 144 13.21 1.57 -4.78
C ARG A 144 11.75 1.71 -4.34
N MET A 145 11.34 0.95 -3.33
CA MET A 145 9.98 1.03 -2.77
C MET A 145 9.71 2.40 -2.14
N ALA A 146 10.68 2.97 -1.42
CA ALA A 146 10.57 4.30 -0.83
C ALA A 146 10.32 5.38 -1.89
N VAL A 147 11.12 5.39 -2.94
CA VAL A 147 10.98 6.34 -4.05
C VAL A 147 9.65 6.16 -4.78
N SER A 148 9.22 4.91 -4.99
CA SER A 148 7.90 4.62 -5.56
C SER A 148 6.75 5.16 -4.68
N ALA A 149 6.84 4.99 -3.36
CA ALA A 149 5.86 5.51 -2.41
C ALA A 149 5.82 7.05 -2.40
N ILE A 150 6.98 7.71 -2.40
CA ILE A 150 7.12 9.17 -2.52
C ILE A 150 6.40 9.67 -3.79
N GLY A 151 6.60 8.99 -4.92
CA GLY A 151 5.92 9.33 -6.18
C GLY A 151 4.40 9.16 -6.14
N LYS A 152 3.83 8.32 -5.26
CA LYS A 152 2.38 8.17 -5.07
C LYS A 152 1.79 9.23 -4.16
N ILE A 153 2.55 9.66 -3.15
CA ILE A 153 2.12 10.67 -2.16
C ILE A 153 1.99 12.04 -2.80
N LYS A 154 2.81 12.36 -3.81
CA LYS A 154 2.80 13.64 -4.52
C LYS A 154 2.98 14.85 -3.58
N ASP A 155 4.07 14.86 -2.82
CA ASP A 155 4.40 15.95 -1.91
C ASP A 155 5.78 16.53 -2.27
N LYS A 156 5.83 17.81 -2.66
CA LYS A 156 7.06 18.52 -3.03
C LYS A 156 8.09 18.59 -1.91
N SER A 157 7.68 18.40 -0.66
CA SER A 157 8.59 18.37 0.49
C SER A 157 9.62 17.23 0.45
N PHE A 158 9.48 16.27 -0.46
CA PHE A 158 10.48 15.22 -0.73
C PHE A 158 11.55 15.62 -1.76
N GLU A 159 11.54 16.86 -2.27
CA GLU A 159 12.46 17.33 -3.30
C GLU A 159 13.92 17.01 -2.99
N SER A 160 14.42 17.43 -1.82
CA SER A 160 15.80 17.18 -1.41
C SER A 160 16.16 15.69 -1.35
N THR A 161 15.20 14.85 -0.93
CA THR A 161 15.36 13.40 -0.89
C THR A 161 15.47 12.84 -2.30
N LEU A 162 14.58 13.22 -3.21
CA LEU A 162 14.59 12.75 -4.59
C LEU A 162 15.84 13.21 -5.36
N LEU A 163 16.28 14.47 -5.16
CA LEU A 163 17.53 14.97 -5.73
C LEU A 163 18.75 14.16 -5.28
N ARG A 164 18.81 13.77 -4.01
CA ARG A 164 19.87 12.90 -3.49
C ARG A 164 19.83 11.51 -4.10
N VAL A 165 18.64 10.92 -4.25
CA VAL A 165 18.46 9.58 -4.82
C VAL A 165 18.84 9.49 -6.29
N LEU A 166 18.92 10.59 -7.03
CA LEU A 166 19.46 10.61 -8.39
C LEU A 166 20.96 10.19 -8.46
N ASP A 167 21.69 10.20 -7.34
CA ASP A 167 23.05 9.72 -7.24
C ASP A 167 23.14 8.26 -6.74
N ASP A 168 22.04 7.52 -6.75
CA ASP A 168 22.04 6.12 -6.31
C ASP A 168 22.90 5.26 -7.23
N GLU A 169 23.60 4.30 -6.63
CA GLU A 169 24.42 3.32 -7.36
C GLU A 169 23.59 2.35 -8.24
N ASN A 170 22.28 2.25 -7.98
CA ASN A 170 21.38 1.34 -8.68
C ASN A 170 20.51 2.11 -9.68
N ASP A 171 20.64 1.79 -10.94
CA ASP A 171 19.93 2.43 -12.04
C ASP A 171 18.39 2.38 -11.92
N GLN A 172 17.84 1.28 -11.39
CA GLN A 172 16.39 1.19 -11.20
C GLN A 172 15.91 2.21 -10.17
N VAL A 173 16.69 2.44 -9.10
CA VAL A 173 16.36 3.46 -8.09
C VAL A 173 16.39 4.85 -8.73
N ILE A 174 17.40 5.13 -9.59
CA ILE A 174 17.49 6.40 -10.35
C ILE A 174 16.25 6.60 -11.22
N VAL A 175 15.86 5.59 -12.00
CA VAL A 175 14.65 5.69 -12.86
C VAL A 175 13.38 5.94 -12.05
N TYR A 176 13.23 5.26 -10.90
CA TYR A 176 12.10 5.53 -10.02
C TYR A 176 12.14 6.94 -9.42
N ALA A 177 13.34 7.48 -9.13
CA ALA A 177 13.50 8.86 -8.67
C ALA A 177 13.08 9.88 -9.74
N ILE A 178 13.52 9.68 -10.99
CA ILE A 178 13.09 10.53 -12.12
C ILE A 178 11.56 10.52 -12.26
N LYS A 179 10.94 9.34 -12.26
CA LYS A 179 9.48 9.21 -12.32
C LYS A 179 8.77 9.83 -11.11
N ALA A 180 9.38 9.77 -9.92
CA ALA A 180 8.83 10.42 -8.73
C ALA A 180 8.94 11.96 -8.83
N LEU A 181 10.04 12.50 -9.38
CA LEU A 181 10.19 13.95 -9.66
C LEU A 181 9.10 14.45 -10.58
N ILE A 182 8.81 13.71 -11.67
CA ILE A 182 7.71 14.03 -12.58
C ILE A 182 6.38 14.08 -11.84
N LYS A 183 6.04 13.03 -11.08
CA LYS A 183 4.77 12.93 -10.35
C LYS A 183 4.58 13.98 -9.27
N ASN A 184 5.68 14.48 -8.72
CA ASN A 184 5.70 15.53 -7.70
C ASN A 184 5.85 16.93 -8.33
N GLU A 185 5.93 17.05 -9.68
CA GLU A 185 6.10 18.30 -10.41
C GLU A 185 7.32 19.11 -9.95
N ILE A 186 8.43 18.42 -9.66
CA ILE A 186 9.68 19.02 -9.20
C ILE A 186 10.55 19.32 -10.41
N LYS A 187 10.75 20.60 -10.72
CA LYS A 187 11.49 21.07 -11.90
C LYS A 187 12.98 21.35 -11.63
N SER A 188 13.40 21.46 -10.38
CA SER A 188 14.77 21.80 -9.98
C SER A 188 15.85 20.77 -10.34
N ALA A 189 15.46 19.54 -10.69
CA ALA A 189 16.37 18.46 -11.04
C ALA A 189 16.93 18.56 -12.48
N LYS A 190 16.53 19.56 -13.31
CA LYS A 190 16.81 19.63 -14.74
C LYS A 190 18.28 19.43 -15.09
N GLU A 191 19.17 20.20 -14.47
CA GLU A 191 20.62 20.10 -14.76
C GLU A 191 21.19 18.72 -14.41
N LYS A 192 20.75 18.15 -13.29
CA LYS A 192 21.19 16.83 -12.84
C LYS A 192 20.70 15.72 -13.76
N ILE A 193 19.45 15.82 -14.24
CA ILE A 193 18.87 14.90 -15.21
C ILE A 193 19.61 14.96 -16.56
N ILE A 194 19.99 16.14 -17.04
CA ILE A 194 20.82 16.31 -18.27
C ILE A 194 22.14 15.55 -18.11
N LYS A 195 22.84 15.77 -16.98
CA LYS A 195 24.11 15.07 -16.72
C LYS A 195 23.96 13.55 -16.63
N ILE A 196 22.86 13.04 -16.07
CA ILE A 196 22.58 11.60 -16.03
C ILE A 196 22.36 11.08 -17.46
N LYS A 197 21.57 11.80 -18.28
CA LYS A 197 21.32 11.41 -19.67
C LYS A 197 22.59 11.31 -20.50
N GLU A 198 23.51 12.27 -20.36
CA GLU A 198 24.78 12.31 -21.06
C GLU A 198 25.75 11.18 -20.65
N LYS A 199 25.76 10.83 -19.37
CA LYS A 199 26.67 9.81 -18.81
C LYS A 199 26.21 8.38 -19.02
N THR A 200 24.90 8.15 -19.16
CA THR A 200 24.38 6.79 -19.25
C THR A 200 24.36 6.24 -20.67
N ASN A 201 24.71 4.96 -20.83
CA ASN A 201 24.53 4.23 -22.08
C ASN A 201 23.24 3.37 -22.09
N LYS A 202 22.45 3.42 -20.98
CA LYS A 202 21.26 2.59 -20.81
C LYS A 202 20.02 3.30 -21.33
N GLU A 203 19.42 2.75 -22.38
CA GLU A 203 18.28 3.34 -23.08
C GLU A 203 17.09 3.66 -22.16
N TYR A 204 16.75 2.75 -21.23
CA TYR A 204 15.63 2.98 -20.33
C TYR A 204 15.83 4.13 -19.33
N ILE A 205 17.12 4.50 -19.02
CA ILE A 205 17.42 5.69 -18.21
C ILE A 205 17.31 6.93 -19.08
N LYS A 206 17.83 6.89 -20.32
CA LYS A 206 17.70 8.01 -21.27
C LYS A 206 16.25 8.36 -21.50
N ASN A 207 15.39 7.36 -21.74
CA ASN A 207 13.97 7.54 -21.95
C ASN A 207 13.29 8.21 -20.74
N ALA A 208 13.64 7.80 -19.52
CA ALA A 208 13.10 8.43 -18.30
C ALA A 208 13.57 9.90 -18.16
N CYS A 209 14.84 10.18 -18.50
CA CYS A 209 15.36 11.56 -18.52
C CYS A 209 14.63 12.42 -19.56
N GLU A 210 14.38 11.89 -20.75
CA GLU A 210 13.66 12.59 -21.82
C GLU A 210 12.22 12.90 -21.44
N GLU A 211 11.51 11.95 -20.83
CA GLU A 211 10.17 12.15 -20.30
C GLU A 211 10.15 13.32 -19.30
N TYR A 212 11.11 13.34 -18.36
CA TYR A 212 11.23 14.43 -17.40
C TYR A 212 11.51 15.78 -18.09
N LEU A 213 12.50 15.82 -18.99
CA LEU A 213 12.92 17.07 -19.67
C LEU A 213 11.82 17.64 -20.55
N LYS A 214 11.00 16.79 -21.19
CA LYS A 214 9.82 17.22 -21.95
C LYS A 214 8.84 17.98 -21.07
N ILE A 215 8.47 17.41 -19.91
CA ILE A 215 7.49 18.00 -18.98
C ILE A 215 8.00 19.30 -18.35
N VAL A 216 9.31 19.40 -18.08
CA VAL A 216 9.89 20.60 -17.46
C VAL A 216 10.05 21.75 -18.44
N ASN A 217 10.12 21.49 -19.77
CA ASN A 217 10.24 22.51 -20.81
C ASN A 217 8.88 23.00 -21.34
N GLU A 218 7.79 22.33 -20.97
CA GLU A 218 6.40 22.77 -21.14
C GLU A 218 6.00 23.73 -20.00
#